data_0730bb8ae11dfc64394242ab1f087c5d
#
_entry.id   0730bb8ae11dfc64394242ab1f087c5d
#
_cell.length_a   1.000
_cell.length_b   1.000
_cell.length_c   1.000
_cell.angle_alpha   90.00
_cell.angle_beta   90.00
_cell.angle_gamma   90.00
#
_symmetry.space_group_name_H-M   'P 1'
#
loop_
_entity.id
_entity.type
_entity.pdbx_description
1 polymer ?
#
loop_
_entity_poly.entity_id
_entity_poly.type
_entity_poly.pdbx_seq_one_letter_code
_entity_poly.pdbx_strand_id
1 'polypeptide(L)'
;RYQGGNNAGHTVVNNGEVYKLHLIPSGILYPETLCLIGAGVVLDPKDFISELDGLESRGISTANLKIDPRAHVVMPWHIALDGLSENFRGNSDIGTTKRGIGPTYMDKYERCGLRVYDLVHPEIFAEKARTTGELKNKIITAVYGGEAFDLDAVIAEYTEYGKRLAKYVDDVSVPVSYTHLTLPTNSRV
;
A
#
# COMPACT_ATOMS: atom_id res chain seq x y z
N ARG A 1 -10.83 2.43 3.04
CA ARG A 1 -9.87 3.42 2.51
C ARG A 1 -9.84 3.35 0.99
N TYR A 2 -10.03 4.47 0.30
CA TYR A 2 -10.12 4.46 -1.17
C TYR A 2 -8.87 5.05 -1.86
N GLN A 3 -8.05 5.84 -1.15
CA GLN A 3 -6.93 6.57 -1.72
C GLN A 3 -5.84 6.84 -0.67
N GLY A 4 -4.65 7.27 -1.12
CA GLY A 4 -3.50 7.60 -0.28
C GLY A 4 -2.71 6.36 0.15
N GLY A 5 -1.78 6.54 1.06
CA GLY A 5 -0.91 5.49 1.59
C GLY A 5 -0.59 5.71 3.06
N ASN A 6 0.56 5.25 3.52
CA ASN A 6 1.03 5.39 4.90
C ASN A 6 1.61 6.78 5.25
N ASN A 7 1.42 7.77 4.37
CA ASN A 7 1.88 9.15 4.58
C ASN A 7 1.05 9.94 5.59
N ALA A 8 -0.16 9.49 5.91
CA ALA A 8 -1.05 10.13 6.88
C ALA A 8 -1.55 9.09 7.89
N GLY A 9 -1.24 9.32 9.16
CA GLY A 9 -1.71 8.52 10.27
C GLY A 9 -2.98 9.09 10.89
N HIS A 10 -3.71 8.22 11.57
CA HIS A 10 -4.83 8.60 12.42
C HIS A 10 -4.74 7.88 13.76
N THR A 11 -5.11 8.57 14.80
CA THR A 11 -5.13 8.05 16.16
C THR A 11 -6.57 7.83 16.59
N VAL A 12 -6.87 6.65 17.07
CA VAL A 12 -8.19 6.29 17.58
C VAL A 12 -8.06 5.86 19.04
N VAL A 13 -8.97 6.32 19.87
CA VAL A 13 -9.09 5.86 21.26
C VAL A 13 -10.33 4.97 21.33
N ASN A 14 -10.14 3.72 21.73
CA ASN A 14 -11.23 2.78 21.93
C ASN A 14 -11.07 2.08 23.28
N ASN A 15 -12.08 2.13 24.13
CA ASN A 15 -12.08 1.58 25.49
C ASN A 15 -10.88 2.02 26.34
N GLY A 16 -10.42 3.27 26.18
CA GLY A 16 -9.26 3.81 26.90
C GLY A 16 -7.90 3.43 26.31
N GLU A 17 -7.86 2.58 25.29
CA GLU A 17 -6.65 2.22 24.58
C GLU A 17 -6.43 3.08 23.34
N VAL A 18 -5.17 3.42 23.06
CA VAL A 18 -4.78 4.26 21.92
C VAL A 18 -4.26 3.38 20.79
N TYR A 19 -4.83 3.55 19.60
CA TYR A 19 -4.42 2.89 18.35
C TYR A 19 -3.92 3.93 17.36
N LYS A 20 -2.72 3.73 16.81
CA LYS A 20 -2.13 4.58 15.79
C LYS A 20 -2.08 3.78 14.49
N LEU A 21 -2.90 4.16 13.52
CA LEU A 21 -3.04 3.46 12.26
C LEU A 21 -2.68 4.39 11.10
N HIS A 22 -2.09 3.85 10.05
CA HIS A 22 -1.75 4.58 8.83
C HIS A 22 -2.47 4.00 7.60
N LEU A 23 -2.43 2.68 7.42
CA LEU A 23 -3.01 1.99 6.26
C LEU A 23 -4.34 1.32 6.61
N ILE A 24 -4.41 0.64 7.73
CA ILE A 24 -5.60 -0.11 8.13
C ILE A 24 -6.71 0.85 8.56
N PRO A 25 -7.93 0.72 8.01
CA PRO A 25 -9.06 1.54 8.42
C PRO A 25 -9.40 1.36 9.90
N SER A 26 -9.75 2.45 10.59
CA SER A 26 -10.09 2.42 12.03
C SER A 26 -11.29 1.56 12.39
N GLY A 27 -12.16 1.27 11.41
CA GLY A 27 -13.27 0.33 11.56
C GLY A 27 -12.84 -1.09 11.95
N ILE A 28 -11.53 -1.43 11.80
CA ILE A 28 -10.98 -2.73 12.21
C ILE A 28 -11.20 -3.05 13.69
N LEU A 29 -11.34 -2.01 14.52
CA LEU A 29 -11.62 -2.16 15.97
C LEU A 29 -13.05 -2.65 16.25
N TYR A 30 -13.89 -2.72 15.21
CA TYR A 30 -15.28 -3.16 15.32
C TYR A 30 -15.49 -4.39 14.44
N PRO A 31 -15.68 -5.59 15.03
CA PRO A 31 -15.78 -6.85 14.28
C PRO A 31 -16.87 -6.89 13.21
N GLU A 32 -17.96 -6.14 13.42
CA GLU A 32 -19.10 -6.04 12.48
C GLU A 32 -18.80 -5.16 11.26
N THR A 33 -17.69 -4.39 11.29
CA THR A 33 -17.36 -3.45 10.24
C THR A 33 -16.45 -4.09 9.21
N LEU A 34 -16.92 -4.23 7.97
CA LEU A 34 -16.07 -4.65 6.86
C LEU A 34 -15.08 -3.54 6.49
N CYS A 35 -13.80 -3.80 6.64
CA CYS A 35 -12.72 -2.87 6.34
C CYS A 35 -12.14 -3.13 4.95
N LEU A 36 -12.19 -2.13 4.08
CA LEU A 36 -11.77 -2.25 2.69
C LEU A 36 -10.62 -1.30 2.37
N ILE A 37 -9.57 -1.84 1.72
CA ILE A 37 -8.49 -1.07 1.09
C ILE A 37 -8.69 -1.17 -0.41
N GLY A 38 -9.08 -0.05 -1.02
CA GLY A 38 -9.49 0.02 -2.43
C GLY A 38 -8.32 0.20 -3.39
N ALA A 39 -8.61 0.05 -4.68
CA ALA A 39 -7.65 0.13 -5.81
C ALA A 39 -6.92 1.47 -5.94
N GLY A 40 -7.43 2.54 -5.30
CA GLY A 40 -6.78 3.85 -5.29
C GLY A 40 -5.67 3.98 -4.26
N VAL A 41 -5.53 3.05 -3.32
CA VAL A 41 -4.50 3.08 -2.27
C VAL A 41 -3.16 2.63 -2.84
N VAL A 42 -2.09 3.24 -2.34
CA VAL A 42 -0.72 2.73 -2.47
C VAL A 42 -0.30 2.14 -1.13
N LEU A 43 -0.06 0.85 -1.13
CA LEU A 43 0.13 0.03 0.06
C LEU A 43 1.61 -0.26 0.26
N ASP A 44 2.16 0.16 1.40
CA ASP A 44 3.47 -0.30 1.87
C ASP A 44 3.29 -1.63 2.62
N PRO A 45 3.78 -2.76 2.09
CA PRO A 45 3.56 -4.06 2.71
C PRO A 45 4.21 -4.19 4.08
N LYS A 46 5.37 -3.57 4.27
CA LYS A 46 6.12 -3.62 5.52
C LYS A 46 5.37 -2.91 6.65
N ASP A 47 4.97 -1.67 6.41
CA ASP A 47 4.20 -0.88 7.38
C ASP A 47 2.83 -1.53 7.63
N PHE A 48 2.18 -2.04 6.58
CA PHE A 48 0.89 -2.73 6.71
C PHE A 48 0.98 -3.97 7.61
N ILE A 49 2.01 -4.81 7.42
CA ILE A 49 2.24 -6.00 8.24
C ILE A 49 2.54 -5.61 9.69
N SER A 50 3.32 -4.55 9.89
CA SER A 50 3.60 -4.03 11.23
C SER A 50 2.32 -3.58 11.96
N GLU A 51 1.38 -2.92 11.24
CA GLU A 51 0.08 -2.56 11.80
C GLU A 51 -0.78 -3.79 12.12
N LEU A 52 -0.77 -4.81 11.23
CA LEU A 52 -1.47 -6.08 11.48
C LEU A 52 -0.95 -6.76 12.75
N ASP A 53 0.37 -6.93 12.87
CA ASP A 53 1.01 -7.56 14.02
C ASP A 53 0.69 -6.78 15.31
N GLY A 54 0.69 -5.45 15.24
CA GLY A 54 0.33 -4.58 16.35
C GLY A 54 -1.12 -4.73 16.81
N LEU A 55 -2.06 -4.94 15.88
CA LEU A 55 -3.47 -5.17 16.19
C LEU A 55 -3.69 -6.59 16.72
N GLU A 56 -3.13 -7.60 16.07
CA GLU A 56 -3.26 -9.01 16.45
C GLU A 56 -2.65 -9.27 17.83
N SER A 57 -1.50 -8.66 18.16
CA SER A 57 -0.88 -8.77 19.49
C SER A 57 -1.74 -8.20 20.63
N ARG A 58 -2.68 -7.30 20.29
CA ARG A 58 -3.66 -6.71 21.22
C ARG A 58 -5.03 -7.41 21.18
N GLY A 59 -5.11 -8.57 20.52
CA GLY A 59 -6.34 -9.37 20.44
C GLY A 59 -7.39 -8.84 19.47
N ILE A 60 -7.04 -7.88 18.60
CA ILE A 60 -7.96 -7.37 17.58
C ILE A 60 -7.94 -8.31 16.37
N SER A 61 -9.11 -8.82 16.00
CA SER A 61 -9.27 -9.65 14.81
C SER A 61 -9.13 -8.81 13.54
N THR A 62 -8.39 -9.34 12.57
CA THR A 62 -8.23 -8.73 11.24
C THR A 62 -9.02 -9.47 10.15
N ALA A 63 -9.92 -10.39 10.54
CA ALA A 63 -10.68 -11.22 9.61
C ALA A 63 -11.66 -10.43 8.72
N ASN A 64 -12.10 -9.25 9.18
CA ASN A 64 -12.99 -8.33 8.47
C ASN A 64 -12.25 -7.34 7.54
N LEU A 65 -10.95 -7.57 7.28
CA LEU A 65 -10.14 -6.72 6.39
C LEU A 65 -10.00 -7.35 5.00
N LYS A 66 -10.18 -6.53 3.95
CA LYS A 66 -9.97 -6.92 2.56
C LYS A 66 -9.15 -5.86 1.82
N ILE A 67 -8.31 -6.33 0.89
CA ILE A 67 -7.43 -5.51 0.07
C ILE A 67 -7.75 -5.77 -1.40
N ASP A 68 -8.00 -4.70 -2.15
CA ASP A 68 -8.20 -4.78 -3.59
C ASP A 68 -6.92 -5.23 -4.30
N PRO A 69 -6.96 -6.26 -5.15
CA PRO A 69 -5.79 -6.72 -5.90
C PRO A 69 -5.19 -5.66 -6.83
N ARG A 70 -5.95 -4.63 -7.19
CA ARG A 70 -5.51 -3.52 -8.06
C ARG A 70 -4.80 -2.39 -7.31
N ALA A 71 -4.78 -2.40 -5.96
CA ALA A 71 -3.99 -1.46 -5.17
C ALA A 71 -2.50 -1.59 -5.53
N HIS A 72 -1.77 -0.47 -5.58
CA HIS A 72 -0.36 -0.50 -5.95
C HIS A 72 0.51 -0.67 -4.72
N VAL A 73 1.67 -1.30 -4.93
CA VAL A 73 2.65 -1.62 -3.88
C VAL A 73 3.73 -0.56 -3.85
N VAL A 74 4.00 -0.02 -2.67
CA VAL A 74 5.17 0.81 -2.42
C VAL A 74 6.39 -0.10 -2.32
N MET A 75 7.36 0.11 -3.20
CA MET A 75 8.61 -0.64 -3.24
C MET A 75 9.73 0.20 -2.62
N PRO A 76 10.85 -0.40 -2.18
CA PRO A 76 11.94 0.33 -1.53
C PRO A 76 12.54 1.43 -2.41
N TRP A 77 12.62 1.22 -3.72
CA TRP A 77 13.07 2.25 -4.65
C TRP A 77 12.14 3.47 -4.73
N HIS A 78 10.82 3.32 -4.45
CA HIS A 78 9.91 4.47 -4.38
C HIS A 78 10.26 5.37 -3.19
N ILE A 79 10.57 4.78 -2.05
CA ILE A 79 10.98 5.50 -0.83
C ILE A 79 12.30 6.23 -1.08
N ALA A 80 13.27 5.54 -1.70
CA ALA A 80 14.56 6.14 -2.05
C ALA A 80 14.39 7.29 -3.04
N LEU A 81 13.62 7.11 -4.11
CA LEU A 81 13.36 8.15 -5.11
C LEU A 81 12.65 9.37 -4.52
N ASP A 82 11.71 9.16 -3.59
CA ASP A 82 11.04 10.27 -2.89
C ASP A 82 12.04 11.14 -2.13
N GLY A 83 12.95 10.51 -1.37
CA GLY A 83 14.01 11.22 -0.65
C GLY A 83 15.05 11.88 -1.57
N LEU A 84 15.52 11.16 -2.59
CA LEU A 84 16.54 11.64 -3.52
C LEU A 84 16.03 12.80 -4.38
N SER A 85 14.80 12.72 -4.88
CA SER A 85 14.19 13.80 -5.66
C SER A 85 13.98 15.06 -4.84
N GLU A 86 13.64 14.92 -3.56
CA GLU A 86 13.51 16.05 -2.65
C GLU A 86 14.86 16.73 -2.42
N ASN A 87 15.90 15.93 -2.14
CA ASN A 87 17.26 16.45 -1.99
C ASN A 87 17.78 17.16 -3.25
N PHE A 88 17.46 16.63 -4.43
CA PHE A 88 17.87 17.20 -5.72
C PHE A 88 17.23 18.57 -5.98
N ARG A 89 16.01 18.81 -5.49
CA ARG A 89 15.30 20.09 -5.63
C ARG A 89 15.85 21.19 -4.73
N GLY A 90 16.55 20.85 -3.66
CA GLY A 90 17.14 21.80 -2.74
C GLY A 90 16.10 22.80 -2.18
N ASN A 91 16.28 24.11 -2.46
CA ASN A 91 15.38 25.15 -1.95
C ASN A 91 13.97 25.16 -2.56
N SER A 92 13.69 24.27 -3.54
CA SER A 92 12.38 24.10 -4.16
C SER A 92 11.73 22.78 -3.73
N ASP A 93 12.05 22.32 -2.52
CA ASP A 93 11.48 21.12 -1.95
C ASP A 93 9.95 21.20 -1.81
N ILE A 94 9.27 20.07 -1.91
CA ILE A 94 7.81 19.97 -1.78
C ILE A 94 7.43 19.70 -0.32
N GLY A 95 8.38 19.27 0.51
CA GLY A 95 8.13 18.84 1.88
C GLY A 95 7.43 17.48 1.94
N THR A 96 7.91 16.51 1.15
CA THR A 96 7.31 15.17 1.11
C THR A 96 7.51 14.42 2.43
N THR A 97 6.67 13.42 2.67
CA THR A 97 6.80 12.55 3.85
C THR A 97 7.90 11.51 3.70
N LYS A 98 8.56 11.44 2.55
CA LYS A 98 9.60 10.44 2.19
C LYS A 98 9.13 8.99 2.38
N ARG A 99 7.85 8.74 2.10
CA ARG A 99 7.20 7.44 2.19
C ARG A 99 7.00 6.77 0.82
N GLY A 100 7.52 7.36 -0.25
CA GLY A 100 7.43 6.83 -1.61
C GLY A 100 6.05 6.92 -2.24
N ILE A 101 5.12 7.68 -1.67
CA ILE A 101 3.72 7.77 -2.14
C ILE A 101 3.66 8.36 -3.55
N GLY A 102 4.32 9.52 -3.76
CA GLY A 102 4.39 10.19 -5.05
C GLY A 102 4.98 9.31 -6.15
N PRO A 103 6.20 8.76 -5.97
CA PRO A 103 6.81 7.84 -6.92
C PRO A 103 5.98 6.60 -7.23
N THR A 104 5.27 6.03 -6.24
CA THR A 104 4.38 4.89 -6.49
C THR A 104 3.19 5.28 -7.37
N TYR A 105 2.60 6.47 -7.17
CA TYR A 105 1.57 6.98 -8.05
C TYR A 105 2.11 7.30 -9.45
N MET A 106 3.33 7.80 -9.57
CA MET A 106 3.98 7.98 -10.88
C MET A 106 4.02 6.66 -11.65
N ASP A 107 4.51 5.59 -11.02
CA ASP A 107 4.58 4.26 -11.65
C ASP A 107 3.20 3.70 -11.99
N LYS A 108 2.19 3.97 -11.16
CA LYS A 108 0.81 3.60 -11.45
C LYS A 108 0.33 4.23 -12.77
N TYR A 109 0.55 5.51 -12.98
CA TYR A 109 0.11 6.22 -14.18
C TYR A 109 1.03 5.98 -15.39
N GLU A 110 2.31 5.70 -15.16
CA GLU A 110 3.27 5.22 -16.16
C GLU A 110 2.97 3.76 -16.60
N ARG A 111 2.12 3.05 -15.84
CA ARG A 111 1.71 1.66 -16.07
C ARG A 111 2.82 0.63 -15.87
N CYS A 112 3.86 0.96 -15.13
CA CYS A 112 4.94 0.06 -14.73
C CYS A 112 4.89 -0.35 -13.25
N GLY A 113 3.94 0.20 -12.47
CA GLY A 113 3.81 -0.07 -11.04
C GLY A 113 3.36 -1.50 -10.75
N LEU A 114 3.87 -2.05 -9.65
CA LEU A 114 3.48 -3.35 -9.14
C LEU A 114 2.19 -3.24 -8.33
N ARG A 115 1.30 -4.22 -8.49
CA ARG A 115 0.02 -4.29 -7.79
C ARG A 115 0.08 -5.35 -6.69
N VAL A 116 -0.87 -5.28 -5.77
CA VAL A 116 -1.07 -6.33 -4.76
C VAL A 116 -1.33 -7.68 -5.43
N TYR A 117 -2.04 -7.71 -6.57
CA TYR A 117 -2.20 -8.90 -7.39
C TYR A 117 -0.85 -9.53 -7.76
N ASP A 118 0.08 -8.71 -8.26
CA ASP A 118 1.41 -9.20 -8.64
C ASP A 118 2.14 -9.73 -7.41
N LEU A 119 2.11 -9.00 -6.30
CA LEU A 119 2.82 -9.34 -5.06
C LEU A 119 2.41 -10.71 -4.49
N VAL A 120 1.13 -11.07 -4.59
CA VAL A 120 0.64 -12.36 -4.07
C VAL A 120 0.82 -13.54 -5.04
N HIS A 121 1.40 -13.26 -6.24
CA HIS A 121 1.77 -14.28 -7.22
C HIS A 121 3.30 -14.23 -7.44
N PRO A 122 4.09 -15.03 -6.71
CA PRO A 122 5.55 -14.89 -6.60
C PRO A 122 6.29 -14.84 -7.94
N GLU A 123 5.90 -15.66 -8.91
CA GLU A 123 6.55 -15.71 -10.24
C GLU A 123 6.31 -14.41 -11.02
N ILE A 124 5.06 -13.95 -11.05
CA ILE A 124 4.69 -12.68 -11.71
C ILE A 124 5.38 -11.51 -11.02
N PHE A 125 5.42 -11.55 -9.68
CA PHE A 125 6.07 -10.51 -8.89
C PHE A 125 7.56 -10.43 -9.18
N ALA A 126 8.27 -11.57 -9.17
CA ALA A 126 9.71 -11.62 -9.38
C ALA A 126 10.10 -11.04 -10.75
N GLU A 127 9.39 -11.43 -11.83
CA GLU A 127 9.64 -10.93 -13.18
C GLU A 127 9.43 -9.41 -13.28
N LYS A 128 8.28 -8.92 -12.84
CA LYS A 128 7.94 -7.49 -12.90
C LYS A 128 8.83 -6.64 -11.99
N ALA A 129 9.10 -7.11 -10.77
CA ALA A 129 9.95 -6.41 -9.82
C ALA A 129 11.39 -6.29 -10.33
N ARG A 130 11.91 -7.31 -11.01
CA ARG A 130 13.23 -7.27 -11.63
C ARG A 130 13.26 -6.23 -12.74
N THR A 131 12.35 -6.31 -13.70
CA THR A 131 12.30 -5.38 -14.84
C THR A 131 12.15 -3.93 -14.39
N THR A 132 11.21 -3.65 -13.49
CA THR A 132 10.99 -2.30 -12.97
C THR A 132 12.16 -1.85 -12.09
N GLY A 133 12.67 -2.71 -11.22
CA GLY A 133 13.78 -2.42 -10.32
C GLY A 133 15.08 -2.11 -11.04
N GLU A 134 15.39 -2.79 -12.14
CA GLU A 134 16.58 -2.48 -12.97
C GLU A 134 16.51 -1.06 -13.54
N LEU A 135 15.34 -0.65 -14.05
CA LEU A 135 15.15 0.73 -14.51
C LEU A 135 15.30 1.73 -13.36
N LYS A 136 14.69 1.44 -12.20
CA LYS A 136 14.78 2.34 -11.04
C LYS A 136 16.20 2.43 -10.48
N ASN A 137 16.93 1.32 -10.44
CA ASN A 137 18.35 1.33 -10.07
C ASN A 137 19.18 2.23 -10.99
N LYS A 138 18.96 2.17 -12.31
CA LYS A 138 19.63 3.07 -13.26
C LYS A 138 19.31 4.54 -12.98
N ILE A 139 18.05 4.86 -12.69
CA ILE A 139 17.64 6.23 -12.36
C ILE A 139 18.30 6.68 -11.05
N ILE A 140 18.24 5.85 -10.02
CA ILE A 140 18.81 6.15 -8.70
C ILE A 140 20.32 6.40 -8.81
N THR A 141 21.06 5.55 -9.53
CA THR A 141 22.51 5.66 -9.62
C THR A 141 22.95 6.75 -10.59
N ALA A 142 22.40 6.77 -11.81
CA ALA A 142 22.89 7.66 -12.87
C ALA A 142 22.36 9.11 -12.74
N VAL A 143 21.14 9.29 -12.22
CA VAL A 143 20.54 10.63 -12.13
C VAL A 143 20.75 11.24 -10.75
N TYR A 144 20.56 10.44 -9.71
CA TYR A 144 20.59 10.96 -8.33
C TYR A 144 21.87 10.62 -7.55
N GLY A 145 22.77 9.79 -8.10
CA GLY A 145 24.01 9.38 -7.42
C GLY A 145 23.79 8.52 -6.18
N GLY A 146 22.63 7.89 -6.06
CA GLY A 146 22.30 6.99 -4.97
C GLY A 146 22.83 5.57 -5.20
N GLU A 147 22.60 4.69 -4.22
CA GLU A 147 23.03 3.29 -4.28
C GLU A 147 21.94 2.41 -4.93
N ALA A 148 22.37 1.44 -5.74
CA ALA A 148 21.48 0.47 -6.34
C ALA A 148 20.97 -0.54 -5.30
N PHE A 149 19.73 -0.95 -5.44
CA PHE A 149 19.17 -2.04 -4.64
C PHE A 149 19.63 -3.41 -5.16
N ASP A 150 19.90 -4.32 -4.24
CA ASP A 150 19.98 -5.75 -4.53
C ASP A 150 18.55 -6.25 -4.79
N LEU A 151 18.26 -6.48 -6.07
CA LEU A 151 16.90 -6.87 -6.49
C LEU A 151 16.52 -8.27 -6.04
N ASP A 152 17.50 -9.18 -5.88
CA ASP A 152 17.23 -10.53 -5.39
C ASP A 152 16.81 -10.49 -3.92
N ALA A 153 17.47 -9.68 -3.11
CA ALA A 153 17.10 -9.47 -1.71
C ALA A 153 15.72 -8.81 -1.59
N VAL A 154 15.44 -7.77 -2.41
CA VAL A 154 14.13 -7.11 -2.42
C VAL A 154 13.02 -8.07 -2.84
N ILE A 155 13.24 -8.86 -3.89
CA ILE A 155 12.24 -9.84 -4.37
C ILE A 155 11.97 -10.90 -3.31
N ALA A 156 13.01 -11.40 -2.65
CA ALA A 156 12.86 -12.38 -1.58
C ALA A 156 12.05 -11.83 -0.40
N GLU A 157 12.39 -10.63 0.09
CA GLU A 157 11.69 -9.97 1.20
C GLU A 157 10.20 -9.73 0.87
N TYR A 158 9.93 -9.13 -0.29
CA TYR A 158 8.56 -8.78 -0.69
C TYR A 158 7.71 -10.01 -1.02
N THR A 159 8.32 -11.09 -1.48
CA THR A 159 7.62 -12.38 -1.65
C THR A 159 7.07 -12.89 -0.33
N GLU A 160 7.82 -12.77 0.76
CA GLU A 160 7.31 -13.15 2.09
C GLU A 160 6.15 -12.24 2.54
N TYR A 161 6.23 -10.94 2.24
CA TYR A 161 5.09 -10.05 2.48
C TYR A 161 3.85 -10.46 1.67
N GLY A 162 4.05 -10.83 0.40
CA GLY A 162 2.97 -11.32 -0.47
C GLY A 162 2.26 -12.55 0.09
N LYS A 163 3.00 -13.51 0.63
CA LYS A 163 2.44 -14.70 1.29
C LYS A 163 1.54 -14.32 2.48
N ARG A 164 1.96 -13.35 3.28
CA ARG A 164 1.17 -12.86 4.43
C ARG A 164 -0.07 -12.10 4.01
N LEU A 165 -0.01 -11.34 2.92
CA LEU A 165 -1.11 -10.53 2.43
C LEU A 165 -2.18 -11.35 1.67
N ALA A 166 -1.82 -12.50 1.13
CA ALA A 166 -2.67 -13.30 0.24
C ALA A 166 -4.07 -13.58 0.81
N LYS A 167 -4.17 -13.88 2.11
CA LYS A 167 -5.45 -14.14 2.79
C LYS A 167 -6.41 -12.95 2.85
N TYR A 168 -5.90 -11.73 2.65
CA TYR A 168 -6.69 -10.50 2.69
C TYR A 168 -7.12 -10.02 1.31
N VAL A 169 -6.56 -10.58 0.24
CA VAL A 169 -6.81 -10.10 -1.13
C VAL A 169 -8.15 -10.59 -1.63
N ASP A 170 -9.00 -9.64 -2.04
CA ASP A 170 -10.35 -9.92 -2.54
C ASP A 170 -10.83 -8.76 -3.45
N ASP A 171 -11.81 -9.00 -4.33
CA ASP A 171 -12.41 -7.93 -5.12
C ASP A 171 -13.31 -7.06 -4.25
N VAL A 172 -12.79 -5.90 -3.85
CA VAL A 172 -13.53 -4.95 -3.00
C VAL A 172 -14.50 -4.05 -3.79
N SER A 173 -14.54 -4.14 -5.12
CA SER A 173 -15.48 -3.36 -5.93
C SER A 173 -16.93 -3.82 -5.73
N VAL A 174 -17.13 -5.11 -5.50
CA VAL A 174 -18.47 -5.68 -5.30
C VAL A 174 -19.14 -5.13 -4.03
N PRO A 175 -18.56 -5.26 -2.82
CA PRO A 175 -19.18 -4.70 -1.63
C PRO A 175 -19.33 -3.17 -1.69
N VAL A 176 -18.37 -2.44 -2.29
CA VAL A 176 -18.47 -0.98 -2.47
C VAL A 176 -19.62 -0.63 -3.40
N SER A 177 -19.74 -1.32 -4.53
CA SER A 177 -20.83 -1.10 -5.49
C SER A 177 -22.19 -1.38 -4.85
N TYR A 178 -22.30 -2.48 -4.10
CA TYR A 178 -23.55 -2.86 -3.46
C TYR A 178 -24.00 -1.88 -2.38
N THR A 179 -23.06 -1.33 -1.58
CA THR A 179 -23.39 -0.46 -0.46
C THR A 179 -23.54 1.02 -0.83
N HIS A 180 -22.85 1.48 -1.88
CA HIS A 180 -22.78 2.92 -2.21
C HIS A 180 -23.39 3.28 -3.56
N LEU A 181 -23.52 2.33 -4.50
CA LEU A 181 -23.97 2.58 -5.85
C LEU A 181 -25.37 2.02 -6.14
N THR A 182 -25.96 1.26 -5.24
CA THR A 182 -27.37 0.88 -5.33
C THR A 182 -28.23 2.10 -4.97
N LEU A 183 -28.92 2.63 -5.97
CA LEU A 183 -29.93 3.66 -5.72
C LEU A 183 -31.01 3.08 -4.80
N PRO A 184 -31.46 3.83 -3.77
CA PRO A 184 -32.64 3.41 -3.03
C PRO A 184 -33.81 3.32 -4.01
N THR A 185 -34.32 2.12 -4.24
CA THR A 185 -35.54 1.89 -5.01
C THR A 185 -36.70 2.46 -4.19
N ASN A 186 -36.98 3.73 -4.40
CA ASN A 186 -38.21 4.33 -3.93
C ASN A 186 -39.32 3.87 -4.89
N SER A 187 -39.86 2.71 -4.67
CA SER A 187 -41.12 2.29 -5.30
C SER A 187 -42.27 3.08 -4.66
N ARG A 188 -42.38 4.34 -5.02
CA ARG A 188 -43.66 5.03 -4.96
C ARG A 188 -44.19 5.14 -6.38
N VAL A 189 -44.95 4.11 -6.76
CA VAL A 189 -46.02 4.25 -7.73
C VAL A 189 -47.24 4.66 -6.99
#